data_8f9b1ce24cfc43ab9ab49ad2568ab025
#
_entry.id   8f9b1ce24cfc43ab9ab49ad2568ab025
#
_cell.length_a   1.000
_cell.length_b   1.000
_cell.length_c   1.000
_cell.angle_alpha   90.00
_cell.angle_beta   90.00
_cell.angle_gamma   90.00
#
_symmetry.space_group_name_H-M   'P 1'
#
loop_
_entity.id
_entity.type
_entity.pdbx_description
1 polymer ?
#
loop_
_entity_poly.entity_id
_entity_poly.type
_entity_poly.pdbx_seq_one_letter_code
_entity_poly.pdbx_strand_id
1 'polypeptide(L)'
;MAQSTVYKPAKPIDKNLDSKLIEKAYSFAVECHKSQKRHSGDPYISHPVAVADILLNLKLDTSTIITGLLHDTLEDTLATENEIEEKFGKEVLQLVNGVTKLSKIETYTENKFQAENFRKLILAMSKDIRVLLVKLADRLHNMRTIQFIPQEKRRQRIASETLEIYAPLAGRLGMHEFKDELEDLSFQILNPSAYSSLMTRIEYLKKDKSNLTDKIKTRIFSLLEKNEIDCQIIGREKKIFSVWNKMQNKQIAFRQLSDIFAYRIITNSIEDCYSILGIIHNRWSAVPGSFKDYISVSYTHLTLPTIYSV
;
A
#
# COMPACT_ATOMS: atom_id res chain seq x y z
N MET A 1 -37.40 -6.55 -11.45
CA MET A 1 -36.93 -7.47 -10.40
C MET A 1 -35.49 -7.09 -10.13
N ALA A 2 -35.20 -6.42 -9.00
CA ALA A 2 -33.85 -6.07 -8.60
C ALA A 2 -33.14 -7.36 -8.18
N GLN A 3 -32.13 -7.79 -8.91
CA GLN A 3 -31.21 -8.81 -8.43
C GLN A 3 -30.60 -8.29 -7.15
N SER A 4 -30.88 -8.94 -6.02
CA SER A 4 -30.19 -8.70 -4.76
C SER A 4 -28.73 -9.10 -4.98
N THR A 5 -27.90 -8.10 -5.24
CA THR A 5 -26.47 -8.30 -5.37
C THR A 5 -25.92 -8.52 -3.98
N VAL A 6 -25.71 -9.78 -3.63
CA VAL A 6 -25.04 -10.18 -2.37
C VAL A 6 -23.59 -9.72 -2.46
N TYR A 7 -23.08 -9.09 -1.39
CA TYR A 7 -21.66 -8.74 -1.29
C TYR A 7 -20.80 -10.00 -1.46
N LYS A 8 -19.93 -9.98 -2.45
CA LYS A 8 -18.98 -11.06 -2.70
C LYS A 8 -17.57 -10.49 -2.56
N PRO A 9 -16.99 -10.56 -1.36
CA PRO A 9 -15.61 -10.13 -1.16
C PRO A 9 -14.65 -10.98 -1.98
N ALA A 10 -13.52 -10.40 -2.38
CA ALA A 10 -12.46 -11.09 -3.11
C ALA A 10 -11.84 -12.26 -2.33
N LYS A 11 -11.96 -12.26 -0.99
CA LYS A 11 -11.56 -13.36 -0.09
C LYS A 11 -12.68 -13.67 0.91
N PRO A 12 -12.73 -14.92 1.46
CA PRO A 12 -13.68 -15.27 2.51
C PRO A 12 -13.54 -14.30 3.71
N ILE A 13 -14.69 -13.86 4.23
CA ILE A 13 -14.74 -13.04 5.44
C ILE A 13 -14.29 -13.89 6.63
N ASP A 14 -13.40 -13.36 7.48
CA ASP A 14 -12.96 -14.03 8.70
C ASP A 14 -14.17 -14.29 9.62
N LYS A 15 -14.18 -15.45 10.30
CA LYS A 15 -15.24 -15.84 11.22
C LYS A 15 -15.44 -14.89 12.39
N ASN A 16 -14.44 -14.08 12.71
CA ASN A 16 -14.48 -13.09 13.79
C ASN A 16 -15.19 -11.79 13.37
N LEU A 17 -15.54 -11.62 12.08
CA LEU A 17 -16.21 -10.44 11.56
C LEU A 17 -17.73 -10.65 11.51
N ASP A 18 -18.49 -9.60 11.79
CA ASP A 18 -19.94 -9.60 11.63
C ASP A 18 -20.32 -9.47 10.15
N SER A 19 -20.38 -10.62 9.47
CA SER A 19 -20.72 -10.70 8.05
C SER A 19 -22.11 -10.16 7.75
N LYS A 20 -23.08 -10.29 8.67
CA LYS A 20 -24.43 -9.77 8.48
C LYS A 20 -24.45 -8.25 8.50
N LEU A 21 -23.70 -7.65 9.40
CA LEU A 21 -23.61 -6.19 9.50
C LEU A 21 -22.86 -5.60 8.29
N ILE A 22 -21.83 -6.28 7.79
CA ILE A 22 -21.10 -5.91 6.56
C ILE A 22 -22.05 -6.00 5.35
N GLU A 23 -22.84 -7.05 5.22
CA GLU A 23 -23.82 -7.21 4.12
C GLU A 23 -24.90 -6.13 4.19
N LYS A 24 -25.37 -5.77 5.38
CA LYS A 24 -26.30 -4.65 5.60
C LYS A 24 -25.69 -3.32 5.15
N ALA A 25 -24.41 -3.07 5.46
CA ALA A 25 -23.68 -1.87 5.03
C ALA A 25 -23.50 -1.81 3.52
N TYR A 26 -23.17 -2.95 2.89
CA TYR A 26 -23.10 -3.06 1.44
C TYR A 26 -24.44 -2.72 0.78
N SER A 27 -25.55 -3.32 1.26
CA SER A 27 -26.88 -3.08 0.71
C SER A 27 -27.28 -1.60 0.85
N PHE A 28 -26.95 -0.97 1.98
CA PHE A 28 -27.17 0.46 2.20
C PHE A 28 -26.33 1.33 1.25
N ALA A 29 -25.05 1.03 1.08
CA ALA A 29 -24.19 1.73 0.14
C ALA A 29 -24.65 1.60 -1.32
N VAL A 30 -25.12 0.40 -1.73
CA VAL A 30 -25.71 0.17 -3.07
C VAL A 30 -26.90 1.09 -3.31
N GLU A 31 -27.82 1.21 -2.35
CA GLU A 31 -29.00 2.07 -2.50
C GLU A 31 -28.61 3.56 -2.54
N CYS A 32 -27.68 3.99 -1.67
CA CYS A 32 -27.20 5.37 -1.65
C CYS A 32 -26.55 5.79 -2.98
N HIS A 33 -25.75 4.92 -3.60
CA HIS A 33 -25.01 5.21 -4.83
C HIS A 33 -25.68 4.71 -6.12
N LYS A 34 -26.94 4.33 -6.09
CA LYS A 34 -27.67 3.64 -7.16
C LYS A 34 -27.65 4.35 -8.52
N SER A 35 -27.69 5.67 -8.52
CA SER A 35 -27.69 6.50 -9.74
C SER A 35 -26.32 6.97 -10.18
N GLN A 36 -25.27 6.69 -9.39
CA GLN A 36 -23.92 7.22 -9.60
C GLN A 36 -23.06 6.25 -10.42
N LYS A 37 -22.18 6.81 -11.24
CA LYS A 37 -21.18 6.08 -12.02
C LYS A 37 -19.80 6.67 -11.83
N ARG A 38 -18.80 5.81 -11.90
CA ARG A 38 -17.37 6.18 -11.95
C ARG A 38 -17.00 6.75 -13.33
N HIS A 39 -15.83 7.39 -13.42
CA HIS A 39 -15.29 7.83 -14.72
C HIS A 39 -15.04 6.67 -15.69
N SER A 40 -14.88 5.44 -15.20
CA SER A 40 -14.77 4.22 -16.02
C SER A 40 -16.11 3.81 -16.67
N GLY A 41 -17.22 4.36 -16.21
CA GLY A 41 -18.60 3.97 -16.60
C GLY A 41 -19.22 2.90 -15.69
N ASP A 42 -18.43 2.28 -14.80
CA ASP A 42 -18.93 1.28 -13.84
C ASP A 42 -19.85 1.90 -12.79
N PRO A 43 -20.76 1.11 -12.18
CA PRO A 43 -21.53 1.57 -11.02
C PRO A 43 -20.60 2.06 -9.89
N TYR A 44 -20.96 3.16 -9.24
CA TYR A 44 -20.12 3.77 -8.20
C TYR A 44 -19.75 2.83 -7.07
N ILE A 45 -20.68 1.94 -6.71
CA ILE A 45 -20.50 0.94 -5.63
C ILE A 45 -19.23 0.07 -5.79
N SER A 46 -18.71 -0.06 -7.02
CA SER A 46 -17.49 -0.82 -7.28
C SER A 46 -16.28 -0.25 -6.50
N HIS A 47 -16.29 1.05 -6.22
CA HIS A 47 -15.24 1.71 -5.45
C HIS A 47 -15.30 1.40 -3.96
N PRO A 48 -16.40 1.66 -3.21
CA PRO A 48 -16.52 1.27 -1.81
C PRO A 48 -16.24 -0.22 -1.57
N VAL A 49 -16.69 -1.08 -2.48
CA VAL A 49 -16.40 -2.53 -2.41
C VAL A 49 -14.91 -2.80 -2.51
N ALA A 50 -14.21 -2.20 -3.47
CA ALA A 50 -12.76 -2.38 -3.60
C ALA A 50 -11.99 -1.83 -2.39
N VAL A 51 -12.43 -0.71 -1.81
CA VAL A 51 -11.87 -0.18 -0.56
C VAL A 51 -12.07 -1.16 0.59
N ALA A 52 -13.28 -1.70 0.77
CA ALA A 52 -13.57 -2.72 1.79
C ALA A 52 -12.73 -3.98 1.59
N ASP A 53 -12.53 -4.45 0.35
CA ASP A 53 -11.67 -5.60 0.04
C ASP A 53 -10.21 -5.35 0.41
N ILE A 54 -9.70 -4.13 0.20
CA ILE A 54 -8.35 -3.74 0.62
C ILE A 54 -8.24 -3.82 2.16
N LEU A 55 -9.23 -3.30 2.89
CA LEU A 55 -9.28 -3.32 4.36
C LEU A 55 -9.43 -4.76 4.92
N LEU A 56 -10.21 -5.61 4.26
CA LEU A 56 -10.31 -7.05 4.56
C LEU A 56 -8.95 -7.76 4.43
N ASN A 57 -8.19 -7.44 3.38
CA ASN A 57 -6.85 -7.99 3.20
C ASN A 57 -5.87 -7.57 4.30
N LEU A 58 -6.09 -6.42 4.93
CA LEU A 58 -5.35 -5.94 6.10
C LEU A 58 -5.82 -6.59 7.42
N LYS A 59 -6.86 -7.43 7.38
CA LYS A 59 -7.46 -8.11 8.54
C LYS A 59 -7.93 -7.15 9.62
N LEU A 60 -8.59 -6.06 9.21
CA LEU A 60 -9.14 -5.05 10.12
C LEU A 60 -10.52 -5.48 10.66
N ASP A 61 -10.99 -4.76 11.68
CA ASP A 61 -12.25 -5.02 12.36
C ASP A 61 -13.49 -4.69 11.50
N THR A 62 -14.66 -5.18 11.94
CA THR A 62 -15.95 -5.00 11.28
C THR A 62 -16.29 -3.52 11.07
N SER A 63 -16.09 -2.66 12.07
CA SER A 63 -16.42 -1.24 12.00
C SER A 63 -15.58 -0.52 10.95
N THR A 64 -14.31 -0.89 10.80
CA THR A 64 -13.41 -0.33 9.78
C THR A 64 -13.82 -0.74 8.37
N ILE A 65 -14.21 -2.01 8.18
CA ILE A 65 -14.67 -2.52 6.87
C ILE A 65 -15.97 -1.84 6.46
N ILE A 66 -16.93 -1.71 7.39
CA ILE A 66 -18.19 -1.00 7.17
C ILE A 66 -17.90 0.47 6.82
N THR A 67 -16.95 1.10 7.53
CA THR A 67 -16.53 2.47 7.19
C THR A 67 -15.99 2.55 5.77
N GLY A 68 -15.23 1.57 5.30
CA GLY A 68 -14.79 1.49 3.91
C GLY A 68 -15.94 1.41 2.90
N LEU A 69 -17.03 0.71 3.23
CA LEU A 69 -18.24 0.65 2.39
C LEU A 69 -19.02 1.96 2.40
N LEU A 70 -18.99 2.73 3.50
CA LEU A 70 -19.82 3.91 3.72
C LEU A 70 -19.08 5.24 3.63
N HIS A 71 -17.78 5.26 3.37
CA HIS A 71 -16.91 6.44 3.53
C HIS A 71 -17.35 7.66 2.69
N ASP A 72 -17.91 7.42 1.50
CA ASP A 72 -18.39 8.47 0.59
C ASP A 72 -19.89 8.77 0.75
N THR A 73 -20.63 8.00 1.55
CA THR A 73 -22.11 8.14 1.62
C THR A 73 -22.55 9.48 2.17
N LEU A 74 -21.89 10.04 3.20
CA LEU A 74 -22.21 11.34 3.77
C LEU A 74 -21.78 12.53 2.89
N GLU A 75 -20.81 12.32 1.99
CA GLU A 75 -20.26 13.38 1.16
C GLU A 75 -20.99 13.44 -0.20
N ASP A 76 -21.24 12.29 -0.79
CA ASP A 76 -21.68 12.17 -2.19
C ASP A 76 -23.14 11.75 -2.35
N THR A 77 -23.89 11.53 -1.25
CA THR A 77 -25.28 11.07 -1.30
C THR A 77 -26.19 11.84 -0.34
N LEU A 78 -27.48 11.48 -0.30
CA LEU A 78 -28.47 12.04 0.61
C LEU A 78 -28.51 11.34 1.99
N ALA A 79 -27.61 10.38 2.25
CA ALA A 79 -27.55 9.69 3.54
C ALA A 79 -27.24 10.68 4.66
N THR A 80 -27.90 10.47 5.81
CA THR A 80 -27.76 11.32 6.98
C THR A 80 -26.93 10.64 8.08
N GLU A 81 -26.34 11.44 8.96
CA GLU A 81 -25.62 10.94 10.14
C GLU A 81 -26.51 10.05 11.02
N ASN A 82 -27.78 10.46 11.20
CA ASN A 82 -28.74 9.71 12.00
C ASN A 82 -29.01 8.30 11.43
N GLU A 83 -29.17 8.17 10.12
CA GLU A 83 -29.36 6.88 9.48
C GLU A 83 -28.16 5.94 9.64
N ILE A 84 -26.94 6.49 9.60
CA ILE A 84 -25.73 5.69 9.82
C ILE A 84 -25.64 5.28 11.29
N GLU A 85 -25.92 6.20 12.24
CA GLU A 85 -25.87 5.89 13.67
C GLU A 85 -26.91 4.82 14.07
N GLU A 86 -28.13 4.96 13.60
CA GLU A 86 -29.20 4.00 13.90
C GLU A 86 -28.96 2.59 13.31
N LYS A 87 -28.36 2.53 12.11
CA LYS A 87 -28.15 1.26 11.41
C LYS A 87 -26.85 0.55 11.80
N PHE A 88 -25.77 1.31 12.07
CA PHE A 88 -24.41 0.79 12.18
C PHE A 88 -23.71 1.18 13.50
N GLY A 89 -24.36 2.06 14.29
CA GLY A 89 -23.85 2.47 15.58
C GLY A 89 -22.94 3.68 15.55
N LYS A 90 -22.72 4.25 16.73
CA LYS A 90 -21.95 5.51 16.94
C LYS A 90 -20.49 5.39 16.51
N GLU A 91 -19.87 4.21 16.68
CA GLU A 91 -18.48 3.98 16.30
C GLU A 91 -18.27 4.14 14.79
N VAL A 92 -19.10 3.48 13.97
CA VAL A 92 -19.05 3.60 12.52
C VAL A 92 -19.30 5.04 12.07
N LEU A 93 -20.30 5.72 12.67
CA LEU A 93 -20.56 7.14 12.36
C LEU A 93 -19.34 8.02 12.66
N GLN A 94 -18.65 7.81 13.76
CA GLN A 94 -17.45 8.57 14.11
C GLN A 94 -16.32 8.36 13.09
N LEU A 95 -16.12 7.12 12.64
CA LEU A 95 -15.12 6.79 11.63
C LEU A 95 -15.46 7.42 10.27
N VAL A 96 -16.72 7.28 9.78
CA VAL A 96 -17.17 7.87 8.53
C VAL A 96 -17.01 9.40 8.56
N ASN A 97 -17.46 10.05 9.64
CA ASN A 97 -17.28 11.49 9.84
C ASN A 97 -15.79 11.90 9.86
N GLY A 98 -14.92 11.05 10.42
CA GLY A 98 -13.48 11.23 10.40
C GLY A 98 -12.93 11.26 8.98
N VAL A 99 -13.32 10.30 8.15
CA VAL A 99 -12.90 10.21 6.74
C VAL A 99 -13.40 11.41 5.93
N THR A 100 -14.69 11.75 6.06
CA THR A 100 -15.30 12.91 5.38
C THR A 100 -14.58 14.23 5.73
N LYS A 101 -14.21 14.43 7.01
CA LYS A 101 -13.45 15.62 7.41
C LYS A 101 -12.06 15.68 6.76
N LEU A 102 -11.38 14.54 6.63
CA LEU A 102 -10.10 14.47 5.92
C LEU A 102 -10.24 14.84 4.45
N SER A 103 -11.24 14.30 3.75
CA SER A 103 -11.51 14.63 2.35
C SER A 103 -11.76 16.13 2.13
N LYS A 104 -12.52 16.78 3.03
CA LYS A 104 -12.75 18.24 2.97
C LYS A 104 -11.46 19.04 3.15
N ILE A 105 -10.55 18.64 4.03
CA ILE A 105 -9.25 19.32 4.21
C ILE A 105 -8.43 19.24 2.91
N GLU A 106 -8.44 18.12 2.20
CA GLU A 106 -7.77 17.95 0.90
C GLU A 106 -8.29 18.94 -0.16
N THR A 107 -9.61 19.16 -0.20
CA THR A 107 -10.26 20.01 -1.21
C THR A 107 -9.98 21.50 -1.00
N TYR A 108 -9.83 21.95 0.25
CA TYR A 108 -9.63 23.37 0.59
C TYR A 108 -8.21 23.91 0.36
N THR A 109 -7.24 23.03 0.06
CA THR A 109 -5.83 23.43 0.05
C THR A 109 -5.21 23.47 -1.34
N GLU A 110 -5.87 24.15 -2.27
CA GLU A 110 -5.38 24.23 -3.66
C GLU A 110 -4.05 24.98 -3.85
N ASN A 111 -3.51 25.74 -2.87
CA ASN A 111 -2.38 26.61 -3.21
C ASN A 111 -1.31 26.94 -2.16
N LYS A 112 -1.33 26.51 -0.91
CA LYS A 112 -0.21 26.78 0.02
C LYS A 112 -0.13 25.78 1.19
N PHE A 113 1.11 25.31 1.48
CA PHE A 113 1.55 24.62 2.70
C PHE A 113 1.29 23.12 2.81
N GLN A 114 2.10 22.33 2.12
CA GLN A 114 2.21 20.87 2.33
C GLN A 114 2.42 20.50 3.81
N ALA A 115 3.25 21.26 4.55
CA ALA A 115 3.53 21.00 5.96
C ALA A 115 2.31 21.23 6.88
N GLU A 116 1.48 22.24 6.61
CA GLU A 116 0.29 22.53 7.41
C GLU A 116 -0.83 21.52 7.16
N ASN A 117 -0.96 21.07 5.92
CA ASN A 117 -1.89 20.02 5.53
C ASN A 117 -1.51 18.68 6.14
N PHE A 118 -0.23 18.35 6.10
CA PHE A 118 0.30 17.15 6.77
C PHE A 118 0.07 17.20 8.29
N ARG A 119 0.26 18.37 8.92
CA ARG A 119 -0.04 18.55 10.36
C ARG A 119 -1.54 18.42 10.65
N LYS A 120 -2.42 19.01 9.84
CA LYS A 120 -3.88 18.89 9.98
C LYS A 120 -4.33 17.44 9.77
N LEU A 121 -3.75 16.76 8.79
CA LEU A 121 -3.96 15.33 8.52
C LEU A 121 -3.58 14.50 9.76
N ILE A 122 -2.37 14.71 10.33
CA ILE A 122 -1.92 14.02 11.55
C ILE A 122 -2.83 14.35 12.75
N LEU A 123 -3.25 15.59 12.92
CA LEU A 123 -4.15 15.98 14.02
C LEU A 123 -5.54 15.35 13.88
N ALA A 124 -6.07 15.25 12.67
CA ALA A 124 -7.34 14.55 12.43
C ALA A 124 -7.23 13.04 12.70
N MET A 125 -6.04 12.46 12.46
CA MET A 125 -5.70 11.05 12.74
C MET A 125 -5.48 10.76 14.22
N SER A 126 -5.19 11.77 15.06
CA SER A 126 -4.86 11.56 16.46
C SER A 126 -6.00 10.95 17.28
N LYS A 127 -7.22 10.94 16.76
CA LYS A 127 -8.40 10.37 17.41
C LYS A 127 -8.59 8.88 17.18
N ASP A 128 -8.39 8.43 15.93
CA ASP A 128 -8.52 7.01 15.57
C ASP A 128 -7.71 6.71 14.30
N ILE A 129 -6.75 5.82 14.40
CA ILE A 129 -5.87 5.42 13.30
C ILE A 129 -6.63 4.77 12.14
N ARG A 130 -7.79 4.15 12.42
CA ARG A 130 -8.61 3.46 11.42
C ARG A 130 -9.11 4.40 10.33
N VAL A 131 -9.39 5.66 10.68
CA VAL A 131 -9.75 6.71 9.70
C VAL A 131 -8.68 6.87 8.63
N LEU A 132 -7.40 6.82 9.04
CA LEU A 132 -6.29 6.90 8.11
C LEU A 132 -6.17 5.64 7.25
N LEU A 133 -6.36 4.46 7.85
CA LEU A 133 -6.30 3.18 7.10
C LEU A 133 -7.37 3.13 6.01
N VAL A 134 -8.59 3.59 6.30
CA VAL A 134 -9.65 3.74 5.29
C VAL A 134 -9.23 4.72 4.21
N LYS A 135 -8.68 5.89 4.58
CA LYS A 135 -8.26 6.91 3.61
C LYS A 135 -7.09 6.45 2.73
N LEU A 136 -6.14 5.67 3.29
CA LEU A 136 -5.07 5.05 2.49
C LEU A 136 -5.61 4.00 1.51
N ALA A 137 -6.59 3.20 1.94
CA ALA A 137 -7.25 2.22 1.06
C ALA A 137 -8.04 2.91 -0.07
N ASP A 138 -8.77 3.98 0.25
CA ASP A 138 -9.44 4.84 -0.73
C ASP A 138 -8.43 5.42 -1.75
N ARG A 139 -7.36 6.05 -1.26
CA ARG A 139 -6.31 6.63 -2.11
C ARG A 139 -5.67 5.56 -3.01
N LEU A 140 -5.39 4.38 -2.48
CA LEU A 140 -4.80 3.29 -3.25
C LEU A 140 -5.74 2.84 -4.39
N HIS A 141 -7.04 2.66 -4.11
CA HIS A 141 -8.00 2.32 -5.15
C HIS A 141 -8.17 3.45 -6.18
N ASN A 142 -8.19 4.71 -5.74
CA ASN A 142 -8.25 5.86 -6.65
C ASN A 142 -7.01 5.92 -7.56
N MET A 143 -5.82 5.60 -7.05
CA MET A 143 -4.60 5.50 -7.87
C MET A 143 -4.64 4.35 -8.86
N ARG A 144 -5.19 3.19 -8.50
CA ARG A 144 -5.36 2.04 -9.40
C ARG A 144 -6.31 2.34 -10.57
N THR A 145 -7.21 3.31 -10.40
CA THR A 145 -8.22 3.69 -11.42
C THR A 145 -7.99 5.09 -12.01
N ILE A 146 -6.85 5.71 -11.74
CA ILE A 146 -6.56 7.11 -12.10
C ILE A 146 -6.57 7.36 -13.62
N GLN A 147 -6.27 6.34 -14.43
CA GLN A 147 -6.26 6.41 -15.90
C GLN A 147 -7.64 6.77 -16.48
N PHE A 148 -8.74 6.50 -15.78
CA PHE A 148 -10.09 6.84 -16.24
C PHE A 148 -10.45 8.31 -16.03
N ILE A 149 -9.65 9.09 -15.30
CA ILE A 149 -9.84 10.52 -15.16
C ILE A 149 -9.41 11.21 -16.46
N PRO A 150 -10.32 11.91 -17.19
CA PRO A 150 -9.98 12.47 -18.51
C PRO A 150 -8.91 13.56 -18.45
N GLN A 151 -8.93 14.41 -17.41
CA GLN A 151 -8.07 15.58 -17.28
C GLN A 151 -6.68 15.18 -16.80
N GLU A 152 -5.66 15.33 -17.66
CA GLU A 152 -4.26 15.00 -17.35
C GLU A 152 -3.74 15.83 -16.15
N LYS A 153 -4.00 17.12 -16.11
CA LYS A 153 -3.59 17.99 -14.98
C LYS A 153 -4.13 17.49 -13.64
N ARG A 154 -5.36 16.97 -13.62
CA ARG A 154 -5.97 16.39 -12.41
C ARG A 154 -5.28 15.11 -12.02
N ARG A 155 -4.96 14.23 -12.97
CA ARG A 155 -4.18 12.99 -12.70
C ARG A 155 -2.82 13.32 -12.11
N GLN A 156 -2.09 14.27 -12.71
CA GLN A 156 -0.76 14.70 -12.23
C GLN A 156 -0.83 15.26 -10.81
N ARG A 157 -1.82 16.11 -10.50
CA ARG A 157 -2.02 16.65 -9.15
C ARG A 157 -2.24 15.53 -8.12
N ILE A 158 -3.17 14.61 -8.41
CA ILE A 158 -3.47 13.48 -7.51
C ILE A 158 -2.22 12.60 -7.31
N ALA A 159 -1.47 12.34 -8.38
CA ALA A 159 -0.25 11.55 -8.32
C ALA A 159 0.86 12.24 -7.50
N SER A 160 1.06 13.57 -7.66
CA SER A 160 2.02 14.35 -6.88
C SER A 160 1.67 14.34 -5.39
N GLU A 161 0.41 14.62 -5.06
CA GLU A 161 -0.08 14.58 -3.69
C GLU A 161 0.09 13.18 -3.07
N THR A 162 -0.19 12.12 -3.85
CA THR A 162 -0.01 10.75 -3.39
C THR A 162 1.44 10.44 -3.10
N LEU A 163 2.36 10.84 -3.96
CA LEU A 163 3.80 10.61 -3.80
C LEU A 163 4.39 11.40 -2.64
N GLU A 164 3.92 12.64 -2.43
CA GLU A 164 4.48 13.54 -1.43
C GLU A 164 3.91 13.36 -0.02
N ILE A 165 2.66 12.89 0.09
CA ILE A 165 1.94 12.81 1.38
C ILE A 165 1.59 11.35 1.72
N TYR A 166 0.83 10.67 0.86
CA TYR A 166 0.24 9.37 1.21
C TYR A 166 1.24 8.22 1.22
N ALA A 167 2.16 8.17 0.27
CA ALA A 167 3.17 7.12 0.22
C ALA A 167 4.15 7.20 1.41
N PRO A 168 4.72 8.37 1.79
CA PRO A 168 5.50 8.50 3.02
C PRO A 168 4.71 8.16 4.29
N LEU A 169 3.42 8.51 4.34
CA LEU A 169 2.56 8.21 5.46
C LEU A 169 2.35 6.70 5.62
N ALA A 170 2.03 5.99 4.53
CA ALA A 170 1.96 4.53 4.53
C ALA A 170 3.28 3.89 4.99
N GLY A 171 4.41 4.43 4.56
CA GLY A 171 5.74 3.98 4.99
C GLY A 171 5.98 4.13 6.50
N ARG A 172 5.56 5.26 7.10
CA ARG A 172 5.68 5.50 8.56
C ARG A 172 4.79 4.57 9.40
N LEU A 173 3.67 4.13 8.83
CA LEU A 173 2.80 3.12 9.44
C LEU A 173 3.32 1.68 9.24
N GLY A 174 4.46 1.48 8.58
CA GLY A 174 4.99 0.16 8.26
C GLY A 174 4.25 -0.55 7.11
N MET A 175 3.32 0.12 6.43
CA MET A 175 2.56 -0.42 5.30
C MET A 175 3.38 -0.35 4.00
N HIS A 176 4.51 -1.06 3.98
CA HIS A 176 5.48 -0.95 2.88
C HIS A 176 4.91 -1.34 1.52
N GLU A 177 4.01 -2.33 1.45
CA GLU A 177 3.37 -2.73 0.18
C GLU A 177 2.50 -1.61 -0.39
N PHE A 178 1.74 -0.91 0.47
CA PHE A 178 0.95 0.25 0.08
C PHE A 178 1.84 1.40 -0.39
N LYS A 179 2.88 1.71 0.38
CA LYS A 179 3.87 2.72 -0.01
C LYS A 179 4.43 2.42 -1.39
N ASP A 180 4.96 1.21 -1.56
CA ASP A 180 5.63 0.80 -2.80
C ASP A 180 4.66 0.87 -4.00
N GLU A 181 3.39 0.50 -3.83
CA GLU A 181 2.39 0.56 -4.90
C GLU A 181 1.95 2.00 -5.20
N LEU A 182 1.70 2.82 -4.16
CA LEU A 182 1.38 4.24 -4.33
C LEU A 182 2.51 5.00 -5.04
N GLU A 183 3.76 4.72 -4.69
CA GLU A 183 4.94 5.31 -5.34
C GLU A 183 5.02 4.92 -6.82
N ASP A 184 4.86 3.63 -7.15
CA ASP A 184 4.93 3.15 -8.53
C ASP A 184 3.81 3.72 -9.41
N LEU A 185 2.56 3.72 -8.91
CA LEU A 185 1.41 4.28 -9.62
C LEU A 185 1.56 5.79 -9.84
N SER A 186 2.06 6.51 -8.85
CA SER A 186 2.32 7.95 -8.97
C SER A 186 3.45 8.23 -9.96
N PHE A 187 4.52 7.48 -9.92
CA PHE A 187 5.64 7.62 -10.83
C PHE A 187 5.25 7.37 -12.29
N GLN A 188 4.39 6.38 -12.53
CA GLN A 188 3.86 6.09 -13.87
C GLN A 188 3.13 7.30 -14.47
N ILE A 189 2.40 8.08 -13.66
CA ILE A 189 1.66 9.26 -14.12
C ILE A 189 2.57 10.48 -14.26
N LEU A 190 3.50 10.68 -13.32
CA LEU A 190 4.35 11.86 -13.27
C LEU A 190 5.52 11.80 -14.26
N ASN A 191 6.05 10.60 -14.52
CA ASN A 191 7.22 10.37 -15.37
C ASN A 191 7.02 9.16 -16.30
N PRO A 192 6.02 9.20 -17.23
CA PRO A 192 5.62 8.01 -18.01
C PRO A 192 6.74 7.48 -18.92
N SER A 193 7.57 8.34 -19.49
CA SER A 193 8.69 7.93 -20.36
C SER A 193 9.81 7.23 -19.55
N ALA A 194 10.15 7.74 -18.38
CA ALA A 194 11.13 7.12 -17.50
C ALA A 194 10.61 5.77 -16.96
N TYR A 195 9.34 5.73 -16.54
CA TYR A 195 8.67 4.50 -16.09
C TYR A 195 8.70 3.43 -17.18
N SER A 196 8.26 3.74 -18.40
CA SER A 196 8.24 2.80 -19.54
C SER A 196 9.65 2.29 -19.89
N SER A 197 10.64 3.19 -19.92
CA SER A 197 12.04 2.80 -20.19
C SER A 197 12.58 1.84 -19.14
N LEU A 198 12.32 2.10 -17.85
CA LEU A 198 12.77 1.22 -16.77
C LEU A 198 12.03 -0.12 -16.78
N MET A 199 10.72 -0.09 -17.01
CA MET A 199 9.88 -1.29 -17.12
C MET A 199 10.43 -2.24 -18.19
N THR A 200 10.65 -1.73 -19.42
CA THR A 200 11.22 -2.52 -20.53
C THR A 200 12.58 -3.13 -20.18
N ARG A 201 13.44 -2.37 -19.51
CA ARG A 201 14.77 -2.87 -19.09
C ARG A 201 14.68 -3.95 -18.02
N ILE A 202 13.79 -3.79 -17.05
CA ILE A 202 13.57 -4.78 -15.99
C ILE A 202 12.96 -6.05 -16.59
N GLU A 203 11.99 -5.93 -17.51
CA GLU A 203 11.40 -7.07 -18.20
C GLU A 203 12.42 -7.82 -19.06
N TYR A 204 13.29 -7.10 -19.76
CA TYR A 204 14.38 -7.71 -20.49
C TYR A 204 15.31 -8.53 -19.57
N LEU A 205 15.71 -7.95 -18.44
CA LEU A 205 16.50 -8.65 -17.44
C LEU A 205 15.78 -9.88 -16.86
N LYS A 206 14.47 -9.81 -16.70
CA LYS A 206 13.66 -10.95 -16.25
C LYS A 206 13.68 -12.08 -17.26
N LYS A 207 13.46 -11.78 -18.54
CA LYS A 207 13.46 -12.78 -19.61
C LYS A 207 14.84 -13.42 -19.79
N ASP A 208 15.87 -12.60 -19.79
CA ASP A 208 17.26 -13.05 -19.94
C ASP A 208 17.74 -13.86 -18.72
N LYS A 209 17.25 -13.53 -17.51
CA LYS A 209 17.70 -14.11 -16.23
C LYS A 209 16.63 -14.93 -15.49
N SER A 210 15.48 -15.25 -16.09
CA SER A 210 14.41 -16.02 -15.43
C SER A 210 14.94 -17.33 -14.85
N ASN A 211 15.74 -18.06 -15.63
CA ASN A 211 16.42 -19.27 -15.20
C ASN A 211 17.50 -19.03 -14.11
N LEU A 212 18.04 -17.79 -14.02
CA LEU A 212 19.09 -17.47 -13.05
C LEU A 212 18.50 -17.19 -11.65
N THR A 213 17.39 -16.45 -11.56
CA THR A 213 16.74 -16.17 -10.28
C THR A 213 16.24 -17.45 -9.62
N ASP A 214 15.63 -18.35 -10.39
CA ASP A 214 15.19 -19.64 -9.87
C ASP A 214 16.38 -20.55 -9.51
N LYS A 215 17.42 -20.59 -10.32
CA LYS A 215 18.66 -21.30 -10.01
C LYS A 215 19.32 -20.80 -8.73
N ILE A 216 19.37 -19.48 -8.52
CA ILE A 216 19.93 -18.88 -7.30
C ILE A 216 19.09 -19.30 -6.10
N LYS A 217 17.76 -19.19 -6.17
CA LYS A 217 16.83 -19.60 -5.11
C LYS A 217 17.01 -21.07 -4.76
N THR A 218 17.02 -21.96 -5.75
CA THR A 218 17.23 -23.41 -5.58
C THR A 218 18.60 -23.70 -4.96
N ARG A 219 19.63 -22.99 -5.40
CA ARG A 219 20.99 -23.18 -4.88
C ARG A 219 21.14 -22.72 -3.42
N ILE A 220 20.50 -21.59 -3.05
CA ILE A 220 20.45 -21.15 -1.66
C ILE A 220 19.69 -22.18 -0.83
N PHE A 221 18.52 -22.62 -1.30
CA PHE A 221 17.71 -23.62 -0.61
C PHE A 221 18.48 -24.92 -0.36
N SER A 222 19.08 -25.51 -1.40
CA SER A 222 19.87 -26.74 -1.27
C SER A 222 21.10 -26.58 -0.35
N LEU A 223 21.67 -25.37 -0.27
CA LEU A 223 22.79 -25.09 0.61
C LEU A 223 22.34 -25.05 2.09
N LEU A 224 21.18 -24.43 2.36
CA LEU A 224 20.63 -24.34 3.72
C LEU A 224 20.04 -25.67 4.21
N GLU A 225 19.38 -26.42 3.33
CA GLU A 225 18.88 -27.78 3.62
C GLU A 225 20.02 -28.75 4.02
N LYS A 226 21.17 -28.68 3.34
CA LYS A 226 22.37 -29.49 3.72
C LYS A 226 22.92 -29.14 5.09
N ASN A 227 22.64 -27.97 5.62
CA ASN A 227 23.04 -27.53 6.96
C ASN A 227 21.89 -27.65 7.97
N GLU A 228 20.83 -28.40 7.64
CA GLU A 228 19.67 -28.67 8.50
C GLU A 228 18.95 -27.43 9.01
N ILE A 229 18.98 -26.33 8.24
CA ILE A 229 18.32 -25.07 8.58
C ILE A 229 16.96 -25.02 7.88
N ASP A 230 15.88 -24.98 8.67
CA ASP A 230 14.52 -24.76 8.18
C ASP A 230 14.30 -23.28 7.89
N CYS A 231 13.96 -22.96 6.64
CA CYS A 231 13.77 -21.59 6.22
C CYS A 231 12.84 -21.45 5.01
N GLN A 232 12.22 -20.28 4.90
CA GLN A 232 11.45 -19.88 3.73
C GLN A 232 12.24 -18.85 2.92
N ILE A 233 12.42 -19.10 1.61
CA ILE A 233 13.12 -18.19 0.70
C ILE A 233 12.11 -17.50 -0.22
N ILE A 234 12.00 -16.17 -0.09
CA ILE A 234 11.12 -15.33 -0.88
C ILE A 234 11.97 -14.42 -1.76
N GLY A 235 11.78 -14.54 -3.08
CA GLY A 235 12.35 -13.58 -4.02
C GLY A 235 11.62 -12.23 -3.92
N ARG A 236 12.34 -11.13 -3.84
CA ARG A 236 11.81 -9.77 -3.87
C ARG A 236 12.42 -8.99 -5.03
N GLU A 237 11.57 -8.46 -5.86
CA GLU A 237 11.97 -7.48 -6.88
C GLU A 237 11.80 -6.07 -6.34
N LYS A 238 12.76 -5.20 -6.64
CA LYS A 238 12.58 -3.79 -6.35
C LYS A 238 11.54 -3.18 -7.27
N LYS A 239 10.71 -2.35 -6.69
CA LYS A 239 9.71 -1.55 -7.39
C LYS A 239 10.39 -0.51 -8.29
N ILE A 240 9.74 -0.14 -9.38
CA ILE A 240 10.30 0.72 -10.43
C ILE A 240 10.68 2.09 -9.88
N PHE A 241 9.81 2.69 -9.06
CA PHE A 241 10.11 3.96 -8.40
C PHE A 241 11.33 3.87 -7.49
N SER A 242 11.45 2.78 -6.71
CA SER A 242 12.62 2.57 -5.85
C SER A 242 13.92 2.47 -6.65
N VAL A 243 13.87 1.84 -7.85
CA VAL A 243 14.99 1.79 -8.80
C VAL A 243 15.33 3.19 -9.31
N TRP A 244 14.32 3.93 -9.77
CA TRP A 244 14.46 5.31 -10.24
C TRP A 244 15.06 6.22 -9.19
N ASN A 245 14.50 6.23 -7.99
CA ASN A 245 14.92 7.07 -6.88
C ASN A 245 16.39 6.79 -6.49
N LYS A 246 16.80 5.51 -6.49
CA LYS A 246 18.20 5.14 -6.25
C LYS A 246 19.14 5.65 -7.35
N MET A 247 18.72 5.58 -8.62
CA MET A 247 19.49 6.12 -9.74
C MET A 247 19.68 7.64 -9.59
N GLN A 248 18.62 8.37 -9.26
CA GLN A 248 18.68 9.83 -9.09
C GLN A 248 19.55 10.22 -7.89
N ASN A 249 19.31 9.63 -6.71
CA ASN A 249 20.03 9.98 -5.48
C ASN A 249 21.53 9.64 -5.53
N LYS A 250 21.89 8.57 -6.23
CA LYS A 250 23.30 8.14 -6.37
C LYS A 250 23.95 8.62 -7.67
N GLN A 251 23.20 9.26 -8.56
CA GLN A 251 23.65 9.68 -9.88
C GLN A 251 24.31 8.54 -10.69
N ILE A 252 23.73 7.34 -10.59
CA ILE A 252 24.24 6.13 -11.27
C ILE A 252 23.35 5.68 -12.42
N ALA A 253 23.96 5.10 -13.45
CA ALA A 253 23.23 4.52 -14.55
C ALA A 253 22.56 3.19 -14.13
N PHE A 254 21.49 2.78 -14.83
CA PHE A 254 20.79 1.51 -14.58
C PHE A 254 21.72 0.29 -14.57
N ARG A 255 22.76 0.27 -15.43
CA ARG A 255 23.73 -0.84 -15.50
C ARG A 255 24.60 -0.99 -14.24
N GLN A 256 24.70 0.06 -13.43
CA GLN A 256 25.49 0.08 -12.19
C GLN A 256 24.66 -0.36 -10.97
N LEU A 257 23.37 -0.64 -11.15
CA LEU A 257 22.51 -1.17 -10.11
C LEU A 257 22.78 -2.66 -9.92
N SER A 258 23.24 -3.03 -8.74
CA SER A 258 23.57 -4.41 -8.38
C SER A 258 22.43 -5.14 -7.64
N ASP A 259 21.36 -4.44 -7.22
CA ASP A 259 20.37 -4.92 -6.26
C ASP A 259 18.91 -4.81 -6.77
N ILE A 260 18.69 -5.07 -8.05
CA ILE A 260 17.34 -5.11 -8.66
C ILE A 260 16.54 -6.32 -8.13
N PHE A 261 17.23 -7.45 -7.96
CA PHE A 261 16.67 -8.67 -7.38
C PHE A 261 17.28 -8.93 -6.01
N ALA A 262 16.45 -9.29 -5.06
CA ALA A 262 16.86 -9.63 -3.70
C ALA A 262 16.13 -10.89 -3.22
N TYR A 263 16.72 -11.58 -2.24
CA TYR A 263 16.09 -12.73 -1.59
C TYR A 263 15.95 -12.43 -0.11
N ARG A 264 14.76 -12.69 0.43
CA ARG A 264 14.51 -12.67 1.86
C ARG A 264 14.47 -14.10 2.35
N ILE A 265 15.30 -14.43 3.32
CA ILE A 265 15.30 -15.72 3.99
C ILE A 265 14.67 -15.50 5.36
N ILE A 266 13.61 -16.25 5.64
CA ILE A 266 12.87 -16.20 6.90
C ILE A 266 13.16 -17.49 7.64
N THR A 267 13.56 -17.38 8.89
CA THR A 267 13.89 -18.50 9.77
C THR A 267 13.29 -18.29 11.16
N ASN A 268 13.33 -19.32 12.01
CA ASN A 268 12.63 -19.36 13.28
C ASN A 268 13.47 -18.83 14.46
N SER A 269 14.80 -18.70 14.31
CA SER A 269 15.70 -18.26 15.39
C SER A 269 16.73 -17.23 14.94
N ILE A 270 17.28 -16.48 15.90
CA ILE A 270 18.37 -15.51 15.67
C ILE A 270 19.66 -16.26 15.33
N GLU A 271 19.92 -17.39 16.00
CA GLU A 271 21.07 -18.26 15.76
C GLU A 271 21.10 -18.72 14.30
N ASP A 272 19.95 -19.12 13.74
CA ASP A 272 19.84 -19.50 12.34
C ASP A 272 20.10 -18.33 11.41
N CYS A 273 19.68 -17.10 11.76
CA CYS A 273 19.99 -15.91 10.96
C CYS A 273 21.50 -15.72 10.79
N TYR A 274 22.27 -15.84 11.87
CA TYR A 274 23.73 -15.71 11.80
C TYR A 274 24.39 -16.92 11.13
N SER A 275 23.88 -18.12 11.35
CA SER A 275 24.33 -19.34 10.67
C SER A 275 24.15 -19.24 9.16
N ILE A 276 22.97 -18.82 8.71
CA ILE A 276 22.66 -18.56 7.30
C ILE A 276 23.61 -17.52 6.71
N LEU A 277 23.84 -16.42 7.42
CA LEU A 277 24.76 -15.37 6.99
C LEU A 277 26.18 -15.93 6.78
N GLY A 278 26.70 -16.72 7.72
CA GLY A 278 28.00 -17.37 7.62
C GLY A 278 28.09 -18.33 6.44
N ILE A 279 27.07 -19.18 6.23
CA ILE A 279 27.00 -20.15 5.14
C ILE A 279 26.99 -19.41 3.77
N ILE A 280 26.20 -18.32 3.66
CA ILE A 280 26.13 -17.53 2.44
C ILE A 280 27.46 -16.82 2.17
N HIS A 281 28.09 -16.20 3.18
CA HIS A 281 29.36 -15.49 3.03
C HIS A 281 30.53 -16.44 2.70
N ASN A 282 30.49 -17.67 3.18
CA ASN A 282 31.46 -18.69 2.77
C ASN A 282 31.32 -19.08 1.29
N ARG A 283 30.14 -18.94 0.72
CA ARG A 283 29.88 -19.31 -0.69
C ARG A 283 30.02 -18.14 -1.65
N TRP A 284 29.61 -16.94 -1.23
CA TRP A 284 29.63 -15.71 -2.02
C TRP A 284 30.25 -14.59 -1.21
N SER A 285 31.25 -13.93 -1.74
CA SER A 285 31.89 -12.80 -1.10
C SER A 285 30.91 -11.65 -0.88
N ALA A 286 30.90 -11.10 0.33
CA ALA A 286 30.13 -9.91 0.64
C ALA A 286 30.68 -8.69 -0.12
N VAL A 287 29.78 -7.82 -0.57
CA VAL A 287 30.18 -6.50 -1.12
C VAL A 287 30.63 -5.63 0.06
N PRO A 288 31.86 -5.09 0.06
CA PRO A 288 32.35 -4.25 1.16
C PRO A 288 31.39 -3.09 1.47
N GLY A 289 31.12 -2.86 2.75
CA GLY A 289 30.24 -1.77 3.22
C GLY A 289 28.75 -1.96 2.97
N SER A 290 28.31 -3.12 2.44
CA SER A 290 26.87 -3.39 2.18
C SER A 290 26.19 -4.12 3.34
N PHE A 291 26.93 -4.78 4.22
CA PHE A 291 26.38 -5.51 5.36
C PHE A 291 25.81 -4.54 6.42
N LYS A 292 24.60 -4.83 6.90
CA LYS A 292 23.95 -4.11 7.99
C LYS A 292 23.38 -5.12 8.97
N ASP A 293 23.85 -5.07 10.21
CA ASP A 293 23.32 -5.89 11.28
C ASP A 293 22.25 -5.09 12.07
N TYR A 294 21.01 -5.51 11.93
CA TYR A 294 19.87 -4.93 12.67
C TYR A 294 19.49 -5.76 13.91
N ILE A 295 20.13 -6.90 14.12
CA ILE A 295 19.89 -7.78 15.27
C ILE A 295 20.74 -7.30 16.45
N SER A 296 22.03 -7.02 16.22
CA SER A 296 22.97 -6.59 17.25
C SER A 296 22.84 -5.10 17.62
N VAL A 297 22.20 -4.29 16.77
CA VAL A 297 22.00 -2.86 17.04
C VAL A 297 20.89 -2.66 18.07
N SER A 298 21.21 -2.02 19.20
CA SER A 298 20.22 -1.68 20.22
C SER A 298 19.15 -0.76 19.64
N TYR A 299 17.86 -1.06 19.93
CA TYR A 299 16.70 -0.27 19.51
C TYR A 299 16.77 1.21 19.90
N THR A 300 17.57 1.58 20.88
CA THR A 300 17.80 2.98 21.30
C THR A 300 18.41 3.85 20.20
N HIS A 301 19.09 3.25 19.22
CA HIS A 301 19.64 3.96 18.05
C HIS A 301 18.70 4.00 16.85
N LEU A 302 17.58 3.27 16.88
CA LEU A 302 16.58 3.24 15.79
C LEU A 302 15.49 4.30 15.93
N THR A 303 15.45 5.02 17.05
CA THR A 303 14.46 6.08 17.31
C THR A 303 14.78 7.41 16.65
N LEU A 304 15.97 7.59 16.12
CA LEU A 304 16.29 8.73 15.25
C LEU A 304 16.01 8.30 13.81
N PRO A 305 15.10 9.00 13.10
CA PRO A 305 14.97 8.79 11.67
C PRO A 305 16.35 9.01 11.07
N THR A 306 16.83 8.03 10.34
CA THR A 306 18.04 8.18 9.53
C THR A 306 17.73 9.16 8.40
N ILE A 307 17.61 10.43 8.78
CA ILE A 307 17.46 11.57 7.86
C ILE A 307 18.81 11.85 7.19
N TYR A 308 19.87 11.22 7.65
CA TYR A 308 21.21 11.35 7.11
C TYR A 308 21.73 9.98 6.65
N SER A 309 21.20 9.50 5.54
CA SER A 309 22.04 8.74 4.63
C SER A 309 22.56 9.73 3.60
N VAL A 310 23.78 10.14 3.82
CA VAL A 310 24.63 10.80 2.85
C VAL A 310 24.73 9.95 1.59
#